data_40c8318a013c0951a3fa89a73002e7ec
#
_entry.id   40c8318a013c0951a3fa89a73002e7ec
#
_cell.length_a   1.000
_cell.length_b   1.000
_cell.length_c   1.000
_cell.angle_alpha   90.00
_cell.angle_beta   90.00
_cell.angle_gamma   90.00
#
_symmetry.space_group_name_H-M   'P 1'
#
loop_
_entity.id
_entity.type
_entity.pdbx_description
1 polymer ?
#
loop_
_entity_poly.entity_id
_entity_poly.type
_entity_poly.pdbx_seq_one_letter_code
_entity_poly.pdbx_strand_id
1 'polypeptide(L)'
;MNRLLSVLVVAVSSAALTARAANPGDEVVVVYNTRVPESKAVADYYAARRLVPTDQIFGFALSTNEDMSRMEFRDALQKPLAQALKKRKLWQIGQTIIPATTNRPGRVEWKPVKSKIRYALLCYGVPLRIEKDPNFTELGMENLRPELRRDEAAVDSELALLPLIEEKLPLAGPMRNALYGVTNSAWLQPTNGILLVTRLDGPTPGIARGLVDKALQAEADGLWGRAYFDLRNITDPAYKPGDDWIRAASEICRRVGFETVVDENPGTFPAGFPMSQIAIYIGWYDGNACGPFAQPTVEFMPGAFAYHLHSFSAATLRSTTQYWVGPLLAKGATITMGCVAEPYLAGTPDVAVFTARLIFNGFTFGEAAYAAQQVLSWQTTVVGDPLYRPFGKSPDRLQRELAARDSKLADWSYLRLVDINQVAGKPLAELIAFLEQLEATKRSAVLSEKLADLYAAQGKPSSAVYTYLQALQLDPSPQQRIRLLLTLGEKFLAQDRTQDAYEDYQKLLHEFPDYPDKLAICRKLLSLAQKLDKKTDAENYQAEINRLSPPPPKP
;
A
#
# COMPACT_ATOMS: atom_id res chain seq x y z
N MET A 1 7.36 -18.85 -79.10
CA MET A 1 6.94 -17.44 -79.09
C MET A 1 6.66 -17.06 -77.64
N ASN A 2 7.73 -16.64 -76.99
CA ASN A 2 7.67 -16.25 -75.53
C ASN A 2 7.25 -14.79 -75.40
N ARG A 3 6.21 -14.54 -74.65
CA ARG A 3 5.89 -13.18 -74.18
C ARG A 3 6.29 -13.09 -72.72
N LEU A 4 7.36 -12.34 -72.45
CA LEU A 4 7.76 -11.86 -71.14
C LEU A 4 6.76 -10.80 -70.66
N LEU A 5 6.08 -11.03 -69.55
CA LEU A 5 5.36 -10.00 -68.81
C LEU A 5 6.34 -9.39 -67.79
N SER A 6 6.72 -8.14 -67.99
CA SER A 6 7.46 -7.35 -67.02
C SER A 6 6.49 -6.85 -65.94
N VAL A 7 6.63 -7.33 -64.70
CA VAL A 7 5.94 -6.82 -63.53
C VAL A 7 6.75 -5.67 -62.94
N LEU A 8 6.21 -4.48 -63.04
CA LEU A 8 6.76 -3.26 -62.41
C LEU A 8 6.41 -3.29 -60.91
N VAL A 9 7.40 -3.61 -60.06
CA VAL A 9 7.24 -3.50 -58.61
C VAL A 9 7.45 -2.05 -58.21
N VAL A 10 6.37 -1.32 -57.94
CA VAL A 10 6.42 -0.01 -57.29
C VAL A 10 6.65 -0.24 -55.80
N ALA A 11 7.88 0.01 -55.36
CA ALA A 11 8.21 0.04 -53.92
C ALA A 11 7.62 1.34 -53.31
N VAL A 12 6.47 1.21 -52.67
CA VAL A 12 5.93 2.27 -51.80
C VAL A 12 6.72 2.23 -50.52
N SER A 13 7.67 3.15 -50.37
CA SER A 13 8.36 3.41 -49.09
C SER A 13 7.38 4.03 -48.11
N SER A 14 6.67 3.21 -47.36
CA SER A 14 5.93 3.65 -46.19
C SER A 14 6.96 4.02 -45.10
N ALA A 15 7.26 5.33 -45.00
CA ALA A 15 7.89 5.89 -43.81
C ALA A 15 6.92 5.67 -42.64
N ALA A 16 7.12 4.57 -41.91
CA ALA A 16 6.46 4.36 -40.64
C ALA A 16 7.01 5.44 -39.68
N LEU A 17 6.23 6.53 -39.50
CA LEU A 17 6.38 7.38 -38.34
C LEU A 17 6.14 6.47 -37.12
N THR A 18 7.23 6.00 -36.52
CA THR A 18 7.18 5.39 -35.19
C THR A 18 6.68 6.47 -34.25
N ALA A 19 5.38 6.47 -33.97
CA ALA A 19 4.83 7.23 -32.85
C ALA A 19 5.60 6.75 -31.62
N ARG A 20 6.51 7.58 -31.12
CA ARG A 20 7.23 7.33 -29.84
C ARG A 20 6.11 7.15 -28.81
N ALA A 21 6.06 5.98 -28.18
CA ALA A 21 5.12 5.74 -27.10
C ALA A 21 5.28 6.91 -26.10
N ALA A 22 4.16 7.59 -25.79
CA ALA A 22 4.20 8.71 -24.86
C ALA A 22 4.84 8.25 -23.54
N ASN A 23 5.86 9.00 -23.08
CA ASN A 23 6.51 8.71 -21.82
C ASN A 23 5.50 9.04 -20.68
N PRO A 24 5.19 8.13 -19.76
CA PRO A 24 4.27 8.42 -18.65
C PRO A 24 4.66 9.66 -17.84
N GLY A 25 5.95 10.00 -17.73
CA GLY A 25 6.44 11.24 -17.11
C GLY A 25 5.95 12.52 -17.79
N ASP A 26 5.55 12.47 -19.06
CA ASP A 26 4.97 13.61 -19.77
C ASP A 26 3.62 14.06 -19.21
N GLU A 27 2.93 13.19 -18.48
CA GLU A 27 1.63 13.46 -17.86
C GLU A 27 1.75 13.97 -16.42
N VAL A 28 2.97 14.15 -15.87
CA VAL A 28 3.21 14.53 -14.48
C VAL A 28 3.72 15.95 -14.38
N VAL A 29 3.16 16.73 -13.45
CA VAL A 29 3.79 17.96 -12.94
C VAL A 29 4.37 17.71 -11.57
N VAL A 30 5.55 18.28 -11.30
CA VAL A 30 6.26 18.12 -10.03
C VAL A 30 6.28 19.46 -9.31
N VAL A 31 5.86 19.46 -8.04
CA VAL A 31 5.79 20.66 -7.19
C VAL A 31 6.74 20.50 -6.01
N TYR A 32 7.61 21.49 -5.78
CA TYR A 32 8.51 21.50 -4.64
C TYR A 32 8.46 22.81 -3.88
N ASN A 33 8.84 22.78 -2.60
CA ASN A 33 8.94 23.95 -1.74
C ASN A 33 10.35 24.58 -1.87
N THR A 34 10.45 25.80 -2.37
CA THR A 34 11.75 26.49 -2.57
C THR A 34 12.45 26.88 -1.28
N ARG A 35 11.72 26.88 -0.13
CA ARG A 35 12.29 27.16 1.19
C ARG A 35 12.90 25.92 1.85
N VAL A 36 12.72 24.73 1.26
CA VAL A 36 13.25 23.46 1.75
C VAL A 36 14.17 22.87 0.67
N PRO A 37 15.51 22.95 0.83
CA PRO A 37 16.46 22.49 -0.19
C PRO A 37 16.26 21.04 -0.59
N GLU A 38 15.93 20.17 0.37
CA GLU A 38 15.67 18.75 0.14
C GLU A 38 14.44 18.50 -0.76
N SER A 39 13.48 19.44 -0.75
CA SER A 39 12.29 19.38 -1.61
C SER A 39 12.67 19.39 -3.08
N LYS A 40 13.58 20.31 -3.46
CA LYS A 40 14.11 20.37 -4.82
C LYS A 40 14.91 19.13 -5.18
N ALA A 41 15.72 18.61 -4.27
CA ALA A 41 16.50 17.41 -4.50
C ALA A 41 15.61 16.17 -4.76
N VAL A 42 14.46 16.06 -4.06
CA VAL A 42 13.45 15.00 -4.31
C VAL A 42 12.79 15.21 -5.68
N ALA A 43 12.46 16.46 -6.03
CA ALA A 43 11.85 16.79 -7.32
C ALA A 43 12.75 16.45 -8.50
N ASP A 44 14.02 16.85 -8.44
CA ASP A 44 15.02 16.57 -9.48
C ASP A 44 15.26 15.05 -9.61
N TYR A 45 15.33 14.35 -8.47
CA TYR A 45 15.50 12.90 -8.45
C TYR A 45 14.32 12.19 -9.12
N TYR A 46 13.08 12.53 -8.76
CA TYR A 46 11.90 11.95 -9.37
C TYR A 46 11.84 12.22 -10.88
N ALA A 47 12.08 13.48 -11.27
CA ALA A 47 12.03 13.87 -12.67
C ALA A 47 13.04 13.09 -13.52
N ALA A 48 14.25 12.86 -13.00
CA ALA A 48 15.26 12.04 -13.66
C ALA A 48 14.83 10.56 -13.77
N ARG A 49 14.26 9.99 -12.68
CA ARG A 49 13.84 8.58 -12.64
C ARG A 49 12.62 8.27 -13.50
N ARG A 50 11.67 9.21 -13.59
CA ARG A 50 10.42 9.08 -14.35
C ARG A 50 10.41 9.85 -15.67
N LEU A 51 11.52 10.48 -16.03
CA LEU A 51 11.71 11.24 -17.26
C LEU A 51 10.67 12.38 -17.41
N VAL A 52 10.37 13.07 -16.30
CA VAL A 52 9.48 14.23 -16.33
C VAL A 52 10.16 15.40 -17.02
N PRO A 53 9.51 16.10 -17.98
CA PRO A 53 10.07 17.27 -18.63
C PRO A 53 10.41 18.39 -17.62
N THR A 54 11.54 19.06 -17.81
CA THR A 54 12.01 20.11 -16.89
C THR A 54 11.08 21.31 -16.81
N ASP A 55 10.32 21.58 -17.87
CA ASP A 55 9.30 22.62 -17.91
C ASP A 55 8.00 22.26 -17.16
N GLN A 56 7.91 21.05 -16.63
CA GLN A 56 6.83 20.57 -15.77
C GLN A 56 7.21 20.52 -14.28
N ILE A 57 8.37 21.08 -13.89
CA ILE A 57 8.83 21.18 -12.51
C ILE A 57 8.63 22.60 -12.00
N PHE A 58 7.87 22.76 -10.92
CA PHE A 58 7.47 24.05 -10.37
C PHE A 58 7.88 24.19 -8.91
N GLY A 59 8.58 25.30 -8.60
CA GLY A 59 8.97 25.66 -7.23
C GLY A 59 8.10 26.80 -6.70
N PHE A 60 7.59 26.65 -5.49
CA PHE A 60 6.84 27.68 -4.78
C PHE A 60 7.43 27.92 -3.39
N ALA A 61 7.39 29.18 -2.91
CA ALA A 61 7.85 29.54 -1.58
C ALA A 61 6.71 29.32 -0.57
N LEU A 62 6.67 28.13 0.05
CA LEU A 62 5.62 27.71 0.97
C LEU A 62 6.11 27.67 2.40
N SER A 63 5.19 27.49 3.38
CA SER A 63 5.53 27.16 4.77
C SER A 63 6.53 26.00 4.82
N THR A 64 7.42 26.02 5.79
CA THR A 64 8.35 24.90 6.08
C THR A 64 7.76 23.91 7.09
N ASN A 65 6.59 24.23 7.67
CA ASN A 65 5.81 23.34 8.52
C ASN A 65 4.96 22.39 7.67
N GLU A 66 4.44 21.34 8.28
CA GLU A 66 3.48 20.46 7.63
C GLU A 66 2.11 21.13 7.44
N ASP A 67 1.83 22.21 8.17
CA ASP A 67 0.59 22.98 8.09
C ASP A 67 0.78 24.29 7.34
N MET A 68 -0.28 24.73 6.66
CA MET A 68 -0.39 26.03 6.03
C MET A 68 -1.81 26.59 6.18
N SER A 69 -1.95 27.92 6.18
CA SER A 69 -3.28 28.55 6.19
C SER A 69 -4.01 28.39 4.87
N ARG A 70 -5.34 28.47 4.89
CA ARG A 70 -6.18 28.48 3.66
C ARG A 70 -5.77 29.60 2.69
N MET A 71 -5.41 30.76 3.23
CA MET A 71 -4.96 31.91 2.45
C MET A 71 -3.62 31.60 1.75
N GLU A 72 -2.66 31.03 2.46
CA GLU A 72 -1.36 30.65 1.89
C GLU A 72 -1.54 29.57 0.81
N PHE A 73 -2.34 28.53 1.10
CA PHE A 73 -2.67 27.51 0.10
C PHE A 73 -3.20 28.12 -1.20
N ARG A 74 -4.18 29.01 -1.09
CA ARG A 74 -4.80 29.65 -2.25
C ARG A 74 -3.83 30.55 -3.01
N ASP A 75 -3.10 31.42 -2.32
CA ASP A 75 -2.36 32.52 -2.93
C ASP A 75 -0.90 32.16 -3.24
N ALA A 76 -0.26 31.24 -2.49
CA ALA A 76 1.11 30.81 -2.72
C ALA A 76 1.23 29.48 -3.49
N LEU A 77 0.19 28.64 -3.53
CA LEU A 77 0.23 27.33 -4.20
C LEU A 77 -0.84 27.18 -5.27
N GLN A 78 -2.12 27.22 -4.91
CA GLN A 78 -3.23 26.87 -5.81
C GLN A 78 -3.32 27.76 -7.05
N LYS A 79 -3.46 29.07 -6.86
CA LYS A 79 -3.53 30.05 -7.97
C LYS A 79 -2.24 30.10 -8.80
N PRO A 80 -1.02 30.17 -8.18
CA PRO A 80 0.22 30.16 -8.94
C PRO A 80 0.41 28.89 -9.77
N LEU A 81 0.07 27.72 -9.22
CA LEU A 81 0.15 26.46 -9.98
C LEU A 81 -0.82 26.48 -11.18
N ALA A 82 -2.09 26.84 -10.98
CA ALA A 82 -3.06 26.93 -12.07
C ALA A 82 -2.61 27.89 -13.19
N GLN A 83 -2.05 29.05 -12.83
CA GLN A 83 -1.49 30.02 -13.77
C GLN A 83 -0.27 29.45 -14.50
N ALA A 84 0.62 28.75 -13.81
CA ALA A 84 1.79 28.13 -14.40
C ALA A 84 1.40 27.05 -15.43
N LEU A 85 0.44 26.20 -15.10
CA LEU A 85 -0.09 25.17 -16.00
C LEU A 85 -0.71 25.79 -17.27
N LYS A 86 -1.45 26.87 -17.14
CA LYS A 86 -2.03 27.63 -18.27
C LYS A 86 -0.92 28.27 -19.11
N LYS A 87 0.04 28.98 -18.48
CA LYS A 87 1.17 29.65 -19.14
C LYS A 87 2.05 28.68 -19.92
N ARG A 88 2.30 27.49 -19.39
CA ARG A 88 3.09 26.43 -20.03
C ARG A 88 2.28 25.60 -21.02
N LYS A 89 0.99 25.92 -21.22
CA LYS A 89 0.06 25.19 -22.13
C LYS A 89 -0.05 23.70 -21.77
N LEU A 90 0.09 23.36 -20.48
CA LEU A 90 -0.09 22.00 -19.97
C LEU A 90 -1.57 21.63 -19.85
N TRP A 91 -2.44 22.65 -19.76
CA TRP A 91 -3.87 22.53 -19.96
C TRP A 91 -4.44 23.78 -20.63
N GLN A 92 -5.66 23.65 -21.15
CA GLN A 92 -6.44 24.73 -21.73
C GLN A 92 -7.80 24.79 -21.04
N ILE A 93 -8.08 25.89 -20.33
CA ILE A 93 -9.38 26.12 -19.70
C ILE A 93 -10.38 26.61 -20.78
N GLY A 94 -11.59 26.11 -20.73
CA GLY A 94 -12.69 26.46 -21.59
C GLY A 94 -14.05 26.18 -20.95
N GLN A 95 -15.10 26.51 -21.65
CA GLN A 95 -16.48 26.26 -21.23
C GLN A 95 -16.91 24.86 -21.61
N THR A 96 -17.55 24.16 -20.67
CA THR A 96 -18.23 22.87 -20.89
C THR A 96 -19.71 23.07 -20.56
N ILE A 97 -20.59 22.81 -21.53
CA ILE A 97 -22.02 22.84 -21.29
C ILE A 97 -22.47 21.54 -20.67
N ILE A 98 -22.97 21.59 -19.44
CA ILE A 98 -23.63 20.48 -18.79
C ILE A 98 -25.13 20.58 -19.08
N PRO A 99 -25.69 19.62 -19.83
CA PRO A 99 -27.11 19.68 -20.19
C PRO A 99 -27.99 19.53 -18.94
N ALA A 100 -29.21 20.10 -19.02
CA ALA A 100 -30.22 19.91 -17.99
C ALA A 100 -30.60 18.43 -17.89
N THR A 101 -30.87 17.99 -16.67
CA THR A 101 -31.48 16.68 -16.37
C THR A 101 -32.82 16.92 -15.68
N THR A 102 -33.62 15.86 -15.48
CA THR A 102 -34.92 15.96 -14.82
C THR A 102 -34.85 16.64 -13.44
N ASN A 103 -33.70 16.53 -12.75
CA ASN A 103 -33.53 16.99 -11.37
C ASN A 103 -32.49 18.12 -11.22
N ARG A 104 -31.90 18.61 -12.33
CA ARG A 104 -30.87 19.65 -12.28
C ARG A 104 -30.94 20.53 -13.51
N PRO A 105 -30.93 21.87 -13.36
CA PRO A 105 -30.85 22.79 -14.50
C PRO A 105 -29.51 22.61 -15.23
N GLY A 106 -29.52 22.89 -16.52
CA GLY A 106 -28.29 22.98 -17.31
C GLY A 106 -27.42 24.13 -16.80
N ARG A 107 -26.10 23.94 -16.87
CA ARG A 107 -25.11 24.93 -16.44
C ARG A 107 -23.88 24.93 -17.34
N VAL A 108 -23.12 26.00 -17.29
CA VAL A 108 -21.81 26.10 -17.92
C VAL A 108 -20.77 25.93 -16.82
N GLU A 109 -19.83 25.00 -17.03
CA GLU A 109 -18.67 24.81 -16.16
C GLU A 109 -17.39 25.27 -16.87
N TRP A 110 -16.53 25.97 -16.12
CA TRP A 110 -15.20 26.36 -16.57
C TRP A 110 -14.19 25.35 -16.05
N LYS A 111 -13.61 24.55 -16.94
CA LYS A 111 -12.61 23.54 -16.59
C LYS A 111 -11.67 23.26 -17.77
N PRO A 112 -10.60 22.48 -17.60
CA PRO A 112 -9.77 22.07 -18.73
C PRO A 112 -10.59 21.34 -19.80
N VAL A 113 -10.54 21.83 -21.04
CA VAL A 113 -11.09 21.16 -22.24
C VAL A 113 -10.03 20.33 -22.95
N LYS A 114 -8.74 20.62 -22.66
CA LYS A 114 -7.57 19.82 -23.03
C LYS A 114 -6.60 19.82 -21.86
N SER A 115 -5.96 18.68 -21.62
CA SER A 115 -4.87 18.55 -20.66
C SER A 115 -3.80 17.60 -21.21
N LYS A 116 -2.53 18.00 -21.09
CA LYS A 116 -1.37 17.13 -21.29
C LYS A 116 -1.06 16.32 -20.03
N ILE A 117 -1.41 16.87 -18.87
CA ILE A 117 -1.11 16.29 -17.57
C ILE A 117 -2.33 15.60 -16.96
N ARG A 118 -2.07 14.58 -16.15
CA ARG A 118 -3.06 13.87 -15.34
C ARG A 118 -2.69 13.87 -13.86
N TYR A 119 -1.41 14.01 -13.55
CA TYR A 119 -0.86 13.84 -12.21
C TYR A 119 -0.13 15.08 -11.74
N ALA A 120 -0.24 15.36 -10.44
CA ALA A 120 0.64 16.30 -9.74
C ALA A 120 1.35 15.56 -8.60
N LEU A 121 2.66 15.73 -8.52
CA LEU A 121 3.48 15.16 -7.46
C LEU A 121 3.97 16.27 -6.54
N LEU A 122 3.63 16.19 -5.26
CA LEU A 122 4.14 17.06 -4.21
C LEU A 122 5.39 16.45 -3.57
N CYS A 123 6.49 17.19 -3.55
CA CYS A 123 7.73 16.70 -2.99
C CYS A 123 7.84 16.97 -1.49
N TYR A 124 8.69 16.21 -0.81
CA TYR A 124 9.07 16.38 0.58
C TYR A 124 9.20 17.87 0.95
N GLY A 125 8.56 18.29 2.05
CA GLY A 125 8.59 19.68 2.50
C GLY A 125 7.55 20.60 1.87
N VAL A 126 6.69 20.11 0.94
CA VAL A 126 5.43 20.78 0.60
C VAL A 126 4.44 20.53 1.75
N PRO A 127 3.76 21.57 2.30
CA PRO A 127 2.81 21.37 3.39
C PRO A 127 1.81 20.24 3.16
N LEU A 128 1.44 19.58 4.24
CA LEU A 128 0.60 18.41 4.25
C LEU A 128 -0.88 18.76 4.40
N ARG A 129 -1.17 19.72 5.28
CA ARG A 129 -2.52 20.06 5.72
C ARG A 129 -2.80 21.56 5.63
N ILE A 130 -4.02 21.90 5.20
CA ILE A 130 -4.61 23.21 5.36
C ILE A 130 -5.26 23.26 6.74
N GLU A 131 -4.82 24.21 7.58
CA GLU A 131 -5.32 24.37 8.93
C GLU A 131 -6.79 24.78 8.95
N LYS A 132 -7.51 24.33 9.98
CA LYS A 132 -8.87 24.76 10.26
C LYS A 132 -8.86 26.24 10.68
N ASP A 133 -9.67 27.07 10.01
CA ASP A 133 -9.96 28.41 10.50
C ASP A 133 -11.12 28.33 11.50
N PRO A 134 -10.88 28.61 12.80
CA PRO A 134 -11.92 28.56 13.82
C PRO A 134 -13.03 29.62 13.61
N ASN A 135 -12.76 30.67 12.83
CA ASN A 135 -13.71 31.74 12.52
C ASN A 135 -14.34 31.57 11.13
N PHE A 136 -14.09 30.45 10.46
CA PHE A 136 -14.60 30.20 9.13
C PHE A 136 -16.12 30.15 9.10
N THR A 137 -16.70 30.93 8.19
CA THR A 137 -18.13 30.93 7.91
C THR A 137 -18.37 31.02 6.40
N GLU A 138 -19.30 30.21 5.90
CA GLU A 138 -19.66 30.17 4.49
C GLU A 138 -21.18 30.02 4.34
N LEU A 139 -21.75 30.67 3.34
CA LEU A 139 -23.18 30.56 3.04
C LEU A 139 -23.54 29.11 2.66
N GLY A 140 -24.55 28.55 3.32
CA GLY A 140 -24.98 27.16 3.10
C GLY A 140 -24.30 26.16 4.03
N MET A 141 -23.27 26.56 4.79
CA MET A 141 -22.60 25.69 5.77
C MET A 141 -23.55 25.19 6.85
N GLU A 142 -24.60 25.97 7.17
CA GLU A 142 -25.65 25.59 8.12
C GLU A 142 -26.44 24.35 7.72
N ASN A 143 -26.46 24.00 6.42
CA ASN A 143 -27.11 22.79 5.91
C ASN A 143 -26.28 21.52 6.08
N LEU A 144 -24.99 21.66 6.43
CA LEU A 144 -24.13 20.52 6.76
C LEU A 144 -24.34 20.07 8.21
N ARG A 145 -24.07 18.81 8.49
CA ARG A 145 -23.97 18.34 9.87
C ARG A 145 -22.89 19.12 10.63
N PRO A 146 -23.07 19.42 11.90
CA PRO A 146 -22.16 20.30 12.67
C PRO A 146 -20.69 19.91 12.55
N GLU A 147 -20.40 18.62 12.60
CA GLU A 147 -19.04 18.07 12.54
C GLU A 147 -18.36 18.24 11.16
N LEU A 148 -19.13 18.52 10.10
CA LEU A 148 -18.62 18.79 8.75
C LEU A 148 -18.47 20.30 8.45
N ARG A 149 -18.87 21.18 9.36
CA ARG A 149 -18.81 22.65 9.20
C ARG A 149 -17.40 23.17 9.43
N ARG A 150 -16.46 22.77 8.59
CA ARG A 150 -15.04 23.09 8.71
C ARG A 150 -14.36 23.09 7.35
N ASP A 151 -13.28 23.86 7.23
CA ASP A 151 -12.56 24.11 5.99
C ASP A 151 -11.17 23.45 5.92
N GLU A 152 -10.77 22.70 6.95
CA GLU A 152 -9.48 21.99 6.94
C GLU A 152 -9.49 20.83 5.95
N ALA A 153 -8.37 20.62 5.27
CA ALA A 153 -8.22 19.55 4.30
C ALA A 153 -6.75 19.12 4.13
N ALA A 154 -6.52 17.92 3.63
CA ALA A 154 -5.22 17.57 3.07
C ALA A 154 -4.95 18.40 1.81
N VAL A 155 -3.75 18.95 1.69
CA VAL A 155 -3.32 19.72 0.52
C VAL A 155 -3.50 18.92 -0.78
N ASP A 156 -3.21 17.61 -0.74
CA ASP A 156 -3.39 16.70 -1.88
C ASP A 156 -4.85 16.65 -2.33
N SER A 157 -5.76 16.47 -1.36
CA SER A 157 -7.20 16.33 -1.62
C SER A 157 -7.83 17.62 -2.13
N GLU A 158 -7.36 18.76 -1.63
CA GLU A 158 -7.81 20.09 -2.09
C GLU A 158 -7.30 20.38 -3.50
N LEU A 159 -6.00 20.13 -3.78
CA LEU A 159 -5.42 20.31 -5.12
C LEU A 159 -6.02 19.36 -6.16
N ALA A 160 -6.63 18.25 -5.77
CA ALA A 160 -7.30 17.38 -6.71
C ALA A 160 -8.45 18.08 -7.46
N LEU A 161 -9.04 19.11 -6.86
CA LEU A 161 -10.08 19.96 -7.47
C LEU A 161 -9.51 21.19 -8.22
N LEU A 162 -8.19 21.31 -8.37
CA LEU A 162 -7.55 22.41 -9.11
C LEU A 162 -8.12 22.62 -10.54
N PRO A 163 -8.54 21.58 -11.27
CA PRO A 163 -9.21 21.77 -12.57
C PRO A 163 -10.50 22.60 -12.51
N LEU A 164 -11.12 22.71 -11.35
CA LEU A 164 -12.36 23.45 -11.11
C LEU A 164 -12.12 24.80 -10.41
N ILE A 165 -10.90 25.33 -10.44
CA ILE A 165 -10.50 26.57 -9.73
C ILE A 165 -11.33 27.80 -10.12
N GLU A 166 -11.86 27.83 -11.35
CA GLU A 166 -12.74 28.93 -11.83
C GLU A 166 -14.18 28.79 -11.31
N GLU A 167 -14.54 27.62 -10.77
CA GLU A 167 -15.83 27.37 -10.13
C GLU A 167 -15.80 27.84 -8.67
N LYS A 168 -16.90 28.37 -8.19
CA LYS A 168 -17.06 28.73 -6.78
C LYS A 168 -17.48 27.51 -5.99
N LEU A 169 -16.53 26.59 -5.77
CA LEU A 169 -16.79 25.42 -4.93
C LEU A 169 -16.88 25.83 -3.45
N PRO A 170 -17.79 25.20 -2.68
CA PRO A 170 -17.82 25.41 -1.24
C PRO A 170 -16.53 24.90 -0.60
N LEU A 171 -16.07 25.59 0.43
CA LEU A 171 -14.90 25.20 1.22
C LEU A 171 -15.28 24.40 2.48
N ALA A 172 -16.55 24.52 2.90
CA ALA A 172 -17.07 23.77 4.05
C ALA A 172 -17.34 22.32 3.70
N GLY A 173 -16.73 21.41 4.43
CA GLY A 173 -17.00 19.97 4.37
C GLY A 173 -16.49 19.27 3.11
N PRO A 174 -16.71 17.95 3.04
CA PRO A 174 -16.22 17.12 1.95
C PRO A 174 -17.01 17.33 0.66
N MET A 175 -16.31 17.35 -0.46
CA MET A 175 -16.88 17.36 -1.81
C MET A 175 -17.03 15.95 -2.36
N ARG A 176 -18.23 15.58 -2.83
CA ARG A 176 -18.45 14.25 -3.43
C ARG A 176 -17.56 14.06 -4.66
N ASN A 177 -16.83 12.96 -4.69
CA ASN A 177 -16.08 12.53 -5.88
C ASN A 177 -17.01 11.83 -6.88
N ALA A 178 -17.31 12.50 -8.00
CA ALA A 178 -18.15 11.93 -9.05
C ALA A 178 -17.51 10.73 -9.77
N LEU A 179 -16.19 10.54 -9.61
CA LEU A 179 -15.41 9.48 -10.25
C LEU A 179 -15.06 8.34 -9.27
N TYR A 180 -15.68 8.33 -8.08
CA TYR A 180 -15.57 7.19 -7.16
C TYR A 180 -16.03 5.91 -7.83
N GLY A 181 -15.24 4.85 -7.69
CA GLY A 181 -15.55 3.52 -8.19
C GLY A 181 -15.42 3.34 -9.71
N VAL A 182 -14.93 4.32 -10.49
CA VAL A 182 -14.73 4.16 -11.94
C VAL A 182 -13.83 2.96 -12.26
N THR A 183 -14.15 2.26 -13.35
CA THR A 183 -13.41 1.07 -13.83
C THR A 183 -12.54 1.37 -15.05
N ASN A 184 -12.66 2.55 -15.63
CA ASN A 184 -11.83 3.03 -16.74
C ASN A 184 -11.02 4.24 -16.29
N SER A 185 -9.70 4.08 -16.20
CA SER A 185 -8.79 5.15 -15.75
C SER A 185 -8.76 6.38 -16.65
N ALA A 186 -9.21 6.26 -17.90
CA ALA A 186 -9.30 7.40 -18.81
C ALA A 186 -10.27 8.51 -18.32
N TRP A 187 -11.18 8.20 -17.41
CA TRP A 187 -12.04 9.20 -16.78
C TRP A 187 -11.31 10.05 -15.73
N LEU A 188 -10.24 9.53 -15.13
CA LEU A 188 -9.46 10.17 -14.08
C LEU A 188 -8.47 11.18 -14.69
N GLN A 189 -8.95 12.36 -15.07
CA GLN A 189 -8.17 13.40 -15.74
C GLN A 189 -8.78 14.80 -15.56
N PRO A 190 -7.99 15.87 -15.74
CA PRO A 190 -8.43 17.24 -15.53
C PRO A 190 -9.64 17.68 -16.36
N THR A 191 -9.83 17.14 -17.56
CA THR A 191 -11.03 17.46 -18.39
C THR A 191 -12.34 16.95 -17.77
N ASN A 192 -12.26 16.02 -16.82
CA ASN A 192 -13.38 15.54 -16.02
C ASN A 192 -13.40 16.15 -14.60
N GLY A 193 -12.59 17.19 -14.35
CA GLY A 193 -12.60 17.94 -13.12
C GLY A 193 -11.73 17.39 -12.01
N ILE A 194 -10.82 16.43 -12.28
CA ILE A 194 -9.93 15.87 -11.29
C ILE A 194 -8.46 15.88 -11.73
N LEU A 195 -7.57 16.30 -10.84
CA LEU A 195 -6.13 16.15 -10.94
C LEU A 195 -5.69 15.09 -9.92
N LEU A 196 -4.92 14.10 -10.33
CA LEU A 196 -4.46 13.02 -9.44
C LEU A 196 -3.21 13.48 -8.68
N VAL A 197 -3.39 13.89 -7.44
CA VAL A 197 -2.31 14.47 -6.61
C VAL A 197 -1.77 13.42 -5.66
N THR A 198 -0.47 13.18 -5.70
CA THR A 198 0.23 12.34 -4.72
C THR A 198 1.45 13.05 -4.19
N ARG A 199 2.11 12.48 -3.18
CA ARG A 199 3.36 13.05 -2.64
C ARG A 199 4.47 12.03 -2.50
N LEU A 200 5.71 12.45 -2.77
CA LEU A 200 6.92 11.77 -2.32
C LEU A 200 7.37 12.43 -1.04
N ASP A 201 6.94 11.88 0.07
CA ASP A 201 7.15 12.45 1.39
C ASP A 201 7.35 11.34 2.43
N GLY A 202 7.63 11.71 3.68
CA GLY A 202 7.84 10.78 4.77
C GLY A 202 8.73 11.36 5.86
N PRO A 203 9.19 10.53 6.81
CA PRO A 203 10.03 10.99 7.91
C PRO A 203 11.33 11.67 7.48
N THR A 204 11.92 11.25 6.36
CA THR A 204 13.17 11.83 5.82
C THR A 204 13.14 11.96 4.30
N PRO A 205 13.95 12.87 3.72
CA PRO A 205 14.09 12.98 2.25
C PRO A 205 14.61 11.69 1.59
N GLY A 206 15.41 10.92 2.32
CA GLY A 206 15.92 9.61 1.86
C GLY A 206 14.79 8.61 1.67
N ILE A 207 13.86 8.52 2.63
CA ILE A 207 12.66 7.68 2.54
C ILE A 207 11.81 8.14 1.35
N ALA A 208 11.55 9.44 1.21
CA ALA A 208 10.77 9.99 0.10
C ALA A 208 11.34 9.58 -1.28
N ARG A 209 12.65 9.67 -1.49
CA ARG A 209 13.32 9.20 -2.73
C ARG A 209 13.20 7.68 -2.90
N GLY A 210 13.39 6.92 -1.82
CA GLY A 210 13.31 5.46 -1.85
C GLY A 210 11.93 4.91 -2.27
N LEU A 211 10.84 5.70 -2.17
CA LEU A 211 9.52 5.30 -2.66
C LEU A 211 9.53 5.08 -4.18
N VAL A 212 10.24 5.94 -4.93
CA VAL A 212 10.37 5.81 -6.38
C VAL A 212 11.19 4.58 -6.75
N ASP A 213 12.31 4.35 -6.07
CA ASP A 213 13.18 3.22 -6.37
C ASP A 213 12.48 1.88 -6.16
N LYS A 214 11.79 1.74 -5.03
CA LYS A 214 10.99 0.54 -4.72
C LYS A 214 9.82 0.36 -5.70
N ALA A 215 9.18 1.45 -6.13
CA ALA A 215 8.14 1.40 -7.14
C ALA A 215 8.67 0.90 -8.49
N LEU A 216 9.76 1.48 -8.98
CA LEU A 216 10.41 1.06 -10.23
C LEU A 216 10.92 -0.39 -10.17
N GLN A 217 11.46 -0.80 -9.02
CA GLN A 217 11.88 -2.19 -8.80
C GLN A 217 10.69 -3.15 -8.93
N ALA A 218 9.57 -2.84 -8.27
CA ALA A 218 8.39 -3.70 -8.33
C ALA A 218 7.69 -3.67 -9.70
N GLU A 219 7.78 -2.57 -10.47
CA GLU A 219 7.35 -2.55 -11.88
C GLU A 219 8.21 -3.45 -12.76
N ALA A 220 9.51 -3.49 -12.49
CA ALA A 220 10.45 -4.34 -13.23
C ALA A 220 10.30 -5.81 -12.87
N ASP A 221 10.21 -6.12 -11.58
CA ASP A 221 10.36 -7.46 -11.02
C ASP A 221 9.04 -8.10 -10.57
N GLY A 222 7.95 -7.32 -10.48
CA GLY A 222 6.67 -7.72 -9.90
C GLY A 222 6.55 -7.36 -8.42
N LEU A 223 5.31 -7.23 -7.93
CA LEU A 223 5.00 -7.13 -6.51
C LEU A 223 4.75 -8.54 -5.96
N TRP A 224 5.62 -8.98 -5.08
CA TRP A 224 5.64 -10.31 -4.46
C TRP A 224 5.60 -10.22 -2.95
N GLY A 225 5.22 -11.31 -2.30
CA GLY A 225 5.15 -11.42 -0.85
C GLY A 225 3.78 -11.84 -0.36
N ARG A 226 3.52 -11.61 0.93
CA ARG A 226 2.30 -11.99 1.63
C ARG A 226 1.37 -10.79 1.80
N ALA A 227 0.07 -11.08 1.92
CA ALA A 227 -0.97 -10.09 2.18
C ALA A 227 -1.55 -10.32 3.58
N TYR A 228 -1.49 -9.29 4.42
CA TYR A 228 -1.97 -9.32 5.81
C TYR A 228 -3.13 -8.37 5.99
N PHE A 229 -4.21 -8.87 6.57
CA PHE A 229 -5.45 -8.12 6.80
C PHE A 229 -5.86 -8.23 8.27
N ASP A 230 -6.11 -7.08 8.87
CA ASP A 230 -6.39 -6.93 10.30
C ASP A 230 -7.82 -6.39 10.46
N LEU A 231 -8.78 -7.29 10.71
CA LEU A 231 -10.18 -6.95 10.93
C LEU A 231 -10.46 -6.80 12.43
N ARG A 232 -11.44 -5.98 12.76
CA ARG A 232 -11.87 -5.76 14.16
C ARG A 232 -13.15 -6.49 14.51
N ASN A 233 -13.83 -7.09 13.54
CA ASN A 233 -15.14 -7.70 13.72
C ASN A 233 -16.17 -6.77 14.40
N ILE A 234 -16.18 -5.49 13.98
CA ILE A 234 -17.07 -4.48 14.53
C ILE A 234 -18.51 -4.75 14.07
N THR A 235 -19.38 -4.90 15.03
CA THR A 235 -20.81 -5.14 14.77
C THR A 235 -21.64 -3.86 14.65
N ASP A 236 -21.13 -2.72 15.12
CA ASP A 236 -21.80 -1.43 14.98
C ASP A 236 -21.99 -1.07 13.50
N PRO A 237 -23.25 -0.84 13.05
CA PRO A 237 -23.53 -0.52 11.66
C PRO A 237 -22.77 0.69 11.10
N ALA A 238 -22.39 1.65 11.95
CA ALA A 238 -21.62 2.82 11.54
C ALA A 238 -20.19 2.49 11.12
N TYR A 239 -19.58 1.43 11.69
CA TYR A 239 -18.20 1.02 11.46
C TYR A 239 -18.07 -0.24 10.62
N LYS A 240 -19.12 -1.08 10.61
CA LYS A 240 -19.12 -2.34 9.84
C LYS A 240 -18.60 -2.23 8.40
N PRO A 241 -18.90 -1.16 7.62
CA PRO A 241 -18.39 -1.03 6.27
C PRO A 241 -16.84 -1.07 6.18
N GLY A 242 -16.11 -0.62 7.21
CA GLY A 242 -14.65 -0.70 7.24
C GLY A 242 -14.15 -2.15 7.25
N ASP A 243 -14.73 -3.03 8.10
CA ASP A 243 -14.42 -4.46 8.07
C ASP A 243 -14.82 -5.10 6.74
N ASP A 244 -15.98 -4.72 6.18
CA ASP A 244 -16.45 -5.27 4.91
C ASP A 244 -15.50 -4.91 3.75
N TRP A 245 -14.95 -3.70 3.71
CA TRP A 245 -13.95 -3.29 2.72
C TRP A 245 -12.64 -4.07 2.87
N ILE A 246 -12.15 -4.24 4.10
CA ILE A 246 -10.91 -4.98 4.39
C ILE A 246 -11.09 -6.46 4.03
N ARG A 247 -12.21 -7.05 4.39
CA ARG A 247 -12.56 -8.44 4.03
C ARG A 247 -12.64 -8.63 2.51
N ALA A 248 -13.28 -7.71 1.79
CA ALA A 248 -13.34 -7.75 0.33
C ALA A 248 -11.94 -7.60 -0.30
N ALA A 249 -11.07 -6.73 0.23
CA ALA A 249 -9.69 -6.60 -0.23
C ALA A 249 -8.89 -7.89 0.00
N SER A 250 -9.07 -8.57 1.14
CA SER A 250 -8.41 -9.85 1.44
C SER A 250 -8.83 -10.95 0.44
N GLU A 251 -10.11 -11.00 0.11
CA GLU A 251 -10.63 -11.97 -0.87
C GLU A 251 -10.10 -11.71 -2.27
N ILE A 252 -9.97 -10.44 -2.68
CA ILE A 252 -9.33 -10.06 -3.94
C ILE A 252 -7.89 -10.58 -3.98
N CYS A 253 -7.10 -10.33 -2.92
CA CYS A 253 -5.71 -10.76 -2.84
C CYS A 253 -5.57 -12.29 -2.88
N ARG A 254 -6.43 -13.01 -2.16
CA ARG A 254 -6.47 -14.47 -2.16
C ARG A 254 -6.74 -15.03 -3.56
N ARG A 255 -7.72 -14.47 -4.29
CA ARG A 255 -8.10 -14.92 -5.65
C ARG A 255 -7.00 -14.72 -6.68
N VAL A 256 -6.14 -13.73 -6.49
CA VAL A 256 -4.99 -13.50 -7.40
C VAL A 256 -3.70 -14.15 -6.89
N GLY A 257 -3.81 -15.02 -5.87
CA GLY A 257 -2.75 -15.90 -5.40
C GLY A 257 -1.71 -15.23 -4.50
N PHE A 258 -2.09 -14.20 -3.74
CA PHE A 258 -1.26 -13.80 -2.60
C PHE A 258 -1.48 -14.79 -1.45
N GLU A 259 -0.39 -15.20 -0.80
CA GLU A 259 -0.46 -15.87 0.49
C GLU A 259 -1.12 -14.91 1.48
N THR A 260 -2.38 -15.19 1.84
CA THR A 260 -3.24 -14.22 2.53
C THR A 260 -3.51 -14.66 3.97
N VAL A 261 -3.16 -13.79 4.91
CA VAL A 261 -3.43 -13.96 6.35
C VAL A 261 -4.46 -12.93 6.77
N VAL A 262 -5.52 -13.38 7.43
CA VAL A 262 -6.59 -12.52 7.95
C VAL A 262 -6.68 -12.72 9.45
N ASP A 263 -6.46 -11.66 10.22
CA ASP A 263 -6.77 -11.63 11.65
C ASP A 263 -8.19 -11.11 11.86
N GLU A 264 -9.02 -11.89 12.54
CA GLU A 264 -10.40 -11.58 12.86
C GLU A 264 -10.60 -11.31 14.36
N ASN A 265 -9.52 -11.15 15.11
CA ASN A 265 -9.60 -10.81 16.53
C ASN A 265 -9.99 -9.32 16.71
N PRO A 266 -10.65 -8.96 17.81
CA PRO A 266 -10.98 -7.55 18.08
C PRO A 266 -9.77 -6.63 18.29
N GLY A 267 -8.62 -7.16 18.67
CA GLY A 267 -7.33 -6.45 18.74
C GLY A 267 -6.60 -6.45 17.40
N THR A 268 -5.62 -5.58 17.23
CA THR A 268 -4.68 -5.65 16.10
C THR A 268 -3.76 -6.86 16.23
N PHE A 269 -3.10 -7.26 15.15
CA PHE A 269 -2.07 -8.31 15.19
C PHE A 269 -1.17 -8.14 16.42
N PRO A 270 -0.94 -9.19 17.23
CA PRO A 270 -0.10 -9.09 18.42
C PRO A 270 1.34 -8.75 18.06
N ALA A 271 2.06 -8.09 18.99
CA ALA A 271 3.43 -7.61 18.76
C ALA A 271 4.41 -8.71 18.32
N GLY A 272 4.20 -9.94 18.78
CA GLY A 272 5.01 -11.11 18.40
C GLY A 272 4.59 -11.78 17.09
N PHE A 273 3.54 -11.29 16.39
CA PHE A 273 3.13 -11.91 15.14
C PHE A 273 4.19 -11.73 14.04
N PRO A 274 4.69 -12.83 13.43
CA PRO A 274 5.82 -12.77 12.50
C PRO A 274 5.37 -12.34 11.10
N MET A 275 5.32 -11.03 10.85
CA MET A 275 5.02 -10.46 9.53
C MET A 275 6.25 -10.48 8.63
N SER A 276 6.38 -11.52 7.81
CA SER A 276 7.47 -11.63 6.82
C SER A 276 7.02 -11.20 5.44
N GLN A 277 7.93 -10.58 4.70
CA GLN A 277 7.82 -10.31 3.26
C GLN A 277 6.44 -9.73 2.87
N ILE A 278 6.09 -8.61 3.49
CA ILE A 278 4.79 -7.94 3.32
C ILE A 278 4.71 -7.30 1.94
N ALA A 279 3.80 -7.76 1.08
CA ALA A 279 3.40 -7.10 -0.15
C ALA A 279 2.23 -6.15 0.08
N ILE A 280 1.27 -6.56 0.90
CA ILE A 280 0.06 -5.81 1.21
C ILE A 280 -0.23 -5.94 2.72
N TYR A 281 -0.47 -4.81 3.36
CA TYR A 281 -1.05 -4.73 4.70
C TYR A 281 -2.23 -3.78 4.67
N ILE A 282 -3.37 -4.23 5.13
CA ILE A 282 -4.55 -3.39 5.34
C ILE A 282 -5.17 -3.75 6.69
N GLY A 283 -5.28 -2.76 7.57
CA GLY A 283 -5.86 -2.98 8.90
C GLY A 283 -6.54 -1.75 9.48
N TRP A 284 -7.14 -1.89 10.65
CA TRP A 284 -7.69 -0.88 11.53
C TRP A 284 -7.94 -1.49 12.92
N TYR A 285 -8.11 -0.87 14.00
CA TYR A 285 -8.41 0.52 14.28
C TYR A 285 -7.63 0.93 15.53
N ASP A 286 -6.45 1.47 15.38
CA ASP A 286 -5.57 1.95 16.45
C ASP A 286 -4.99 3.31 16.09
N GLY A 287 -4.77 4.17 17.11
CA GLY A 287 -4.33 5.56 16.89
C GLY A 287 -2.86 5.68 16.44
N ASN A 288 -2.02 4.73 16.85
CA ASN A 288 -0.59 4.72 16.52
C ASN A 288 -0.16 3.34 16.05
N ALA A 289 0.95 3.29 15.31
CA ALA A 289 1.56 2.05 14.87
C ALA A 289 1.82 1.13 16.06
N CYS A 290 1.17 -0.01 16.07
CA CYS A 290 1.16 -0.99 17.16
C CYS A 290 1.39 -2.40 16.62
N GLY A 291 1.31 -3.40 17.49
CA GLY A 291 1.56 -4.78 17.14
C GLY A 291 2.94 -4.98 16.50
N PRO A 292 3.05 -5.72 15.38
CA PRO A 292 4.32 -5.91 14.68
C PRO A 292 4.95 -4.61 14.20
N PHE A 293 4.14 -3.59 13.89
CA PHE A 293 4.64 -2.29 13.40
C PHE A 293 5.26 -1.42 14.49
N ALA A 294 5.09 -1.75 15.76
CA ALA A 294 5.85 -1.15 16.86
C ALA A 294 7.26 -1.75 16.98
N GLN A 295 7.49 -2.95 16.40
CA GLN A 295 8.77 -3.66 16.48
C GLN A 295 9.76 -3.15 15.41
N PRO A 296 11.09 -3.25 15.64
CA PRO A 296 12.08 -2.84 14.65
C PRO A 296 12.12 -3.74 13.40
N THR A 297 11.72 -4.98 13.50
CA THR A 297 11.93 -6.04 12.51
C THR A 297 10.66 -6.37 11.72
N VAL A 298 10.18 -5.43 10.91
CA VAL A 298 9.10 -5.66 9.94
C VAL A 298 9.71 -5.77 8.55
N GLU A 299 9.27 -6.72 7.74
CA GLU A 299 9.84 -7.02 6.43
C GLU A 299 8.87 -6.65 5.31
N PHE A 300 9.02 -5.45 4.75
CA PHE A 300 8.30 -5.04 3.55
C PHE A 300 9.03 -5.44 2.27
N MET A 301 8.28 -5.95 1.29
CA MET A 301 8.78 -6.16 -0.06
C MET A 301 8.82 -4.84 -0.85
N PRO A 302 9.76 -4.67 -1.79
CA PRO A 302 9.73 -3.53 -2.71
C PRO A 302 8.37 -3.44 -3.41
N GLY A 303 7.80 -2.24 -3.45
CA GLY A 303 6.48 -2.01 -4.04
C GLY A 303 5.30 -2.17 -3.08
N ALA A 304 5.53 -2.57 -1.84
CA ALA A 304 4.47 -2.89 -0.88
C ALA A 304 3.49 -1.74 -0.63
N PHE A 305 2.21 -2.07 -0.60
CA PHE A 305 1.14 -1.22 -0.13
C PHE A 305 0.86 -1.50 1.35
N ALA A 306 0.82 -0.45 2.17
CA ALA A 306 0.44 -0.55 3.58
C ALA A 306 -0.54 0.55 3.94
N TYR A 307 -1.66 0.18 4.55
CA TYR A 307 -2.71 1.12 4.95
C TYR A 307 -3.30 0.72 6.30
N HIS A 308 -3.43 1.69 7.19
CA HIS A 308 -4.18 1.49 8.44
C HIS A 308 -5.28 2.54 8.54
N LEU A 309 -6.52 2.08 8.51
CA LEU A 309 -7.71 2.91 8.56
C LEU A 309 -7.86 3.47 9.98
N HIS A 310 -7.55 4.71 10.16
CA HIS A 310 -7.74 5.46 11.40
C HIS A 310 -7.79 6.96 11.11
N SER A 311 -8.56 7.69 11.89
CA SER A 311 -8.52 9.15 11.93
C SER A 311 -7.12 9.61 12.33
N PHE A 312 -6.66 10.73 11.74
CA PHE A 312 -5.33 11.28 12.03
C PHE A 312 -4.16 10.35 11.65
N SER A 313 -4.39 9.27 10.90
CA SER A 313 -3.32 8.31 10.54
C SER A 313 -2.13 8.96 9.81
N ALA A 314 -2.32 10.15 9.23
CA ALA A 314 -1.32 11.00 8.60
C ALA A 314 -1.25 12.40 9.23
N ALA A 315 -1.54 12.57 10.53
CA ALA A 315 -1.47 13.89 11.17
C ALA A 315 -0.06 14.51 11.14
N THR A 316 0.97 13.68 11.03
CA THR A 316 2.33 14.06 10.63
C THR A 316 2.96 12.93 9.79
N LEU A 317 3.78 13.30 8.83
CA LEU A 317 4.63 12.37 8.08
C LEU A 317 6.06 12.31 8.63
N ARG A 318 6.43 13.17 9.57
CA ARG A 318 7.80 13.32 10.09
C ARG A 318 8.14 12.34 11.20
N SER A 319 7.14 11.75 11.86
CA SER A 319 7.37 10.81 12.95
C SER A 319 7.59 9.38 12.41
N THR A 320 8.51 8.65 13.03
CA THR A 320 8.71 7.20 12.81
C THR A 320 7.96 6.33 13.81
N THR A 321 7.27 6.94 14.79
CA THR A 321 6.62 6.23 15.91
C THR A 321 5.18 6.68 16.18
N GLN A 322 4.79 7.88 15.76
CA GLN A 322 3.44 8.41 15.99
C GLN A 322 2.57 8.20 14.75
N TYR A 323 1.29 7.94 14.98
CA TYR A 323 0.30 7.66 13.95
C TYR A 323 0.69 6.45 13.09
N TRP A 324 0.36 6.43 11.79
CA TRP A 324 0.58 5.27 10.95
C TRP A 324 1.45 5.53 9.72
N VAL A 325 1.16 6.59 8.96
CA VAL A 325 1.80 6.79 7.64
C VAL A 325 3.31 6.91 7.76
N GLY A 326 3.80 7.79 8.64
CA GLY A 326 5.25 7.95 8.86
C GLY A 326 5.95 6.65 9.28
N PRO A 327 5.46 5.94 10.33
CA PRO A 327 5.99 4.64 10.74
C PRO A 327 5.99 3.57 9.64
N LEU A 328 4.91 3.42 8.87
CA LEU A 328 4.85 2.45 7.78
C LEU A 328 5.89 2.74 6.69
N LEU A 329 6.06 4.01 6.31
CA LEU A 329 7.08 4.44 5.34
C LEU A 329 8.50 4.21 5.87
N ALA A 330 8.75 4.50 7.15
CA ALA A 330 10.04 4.26 7.80
C ALA A 330 10.41 2.78 7.83
N LYS A 331 9.43 1.89 7.95
CA LYS A 331 9.62 0.43 7.97
C LYS A 331 9.70 -0.20 6.57
N GLY A 332 9.46 0.56 5.51
CA GLY A 332 9.71 0.08 4.16
C GLY A 332 8.52 0.07 3.21
N ALA A 333 7.30 0.42 3.62
CA ALA A 333 6.18 0.59 2.72
C ALA A 333 6.55 1.51 1.54
N THR A 334 6.00 1.24 0.36
CA THR A 334 6.30 1.99 -0.88
C THR A 334 5.21 2.98 -1.19
N ILE A 335 3.95 2.58 -0.99
CA ILE A 335 2.76 3.39 -1.20
C ILE A 335 1.83 3.24 0.00
N THR A 336 1.17 4.33 0.36
CA THR A 336 0.19 4.39 1.46
C THR A 336 -0.79 5.54 1.25
N MET A 337 -1.84 5.54 2.05
CA MET A 337 -2.79 6.65 2.19
C MET A 337 -3.03 6.89 3.68
N GLY A 338 -3.51 8.07 4.03
CA GLY A 338 -3.89 8.36 5.41
C GLY A 338 -4.69 9.65 5.50
N CYS A 339 -5.23 9.93 6.68
CA CYS A 339 -6.03 11.12 6.94
C CYS A 339 -5.30 12.09 7.87
N VAL A 340 -5.24 13.36 7.48
CA VAL A 340 -4.52 14.40 8.23
C VAL A 340 -5.27 14.88 9.46
N ALA A 341 -6.60 14.69 9.50
CA ALA A 341 -7.49 14.98 10.62
C ALA A 341 -8.63 13.95 10.66
N GLU A 342 -9.75 14.22 11.36
CA GLU A 342 -10.92 13.35 11.46
C GLU A 342 -11.70 13.29 10.13
N PRO A 343 -11.66 12.17 9.37
CA PRO A 343 -12.37 12.06 8.09
C PRO A 343 -13.82 11.59 8.22
N TYR A 344 -14.17 10.94 9.32
CA TYR A 344 -15.29 9.98 9.42
C TYR A 344 -15.15 8.83 8.41
N LEU A 345 -15.73 7.67 8.67
CA LEU A 345 -15.53 6.48 7.84
C LEU A 345 -15.86 6.74 6.35
N ALA A 346 -16.96 7.45 6.07
CA ALA A 346 -17.34 7.81 4.68
C ALA A 346 -16.37 8.76 3.97
N GLY A 347 -15.45 9.39 4.70
CA GLY A 347 -14.39 10.26 4.17
C GLY A 347 -13.05 9.56 4.00
N THR A 348 -12.95 8.27 4.35
CA THR A 348 -11.75 7.46 4.15
C THR A 348 -11.76 6.76 2.79
N PRO A 349 -10.61 6.37 2.22
CA PRO A 349 -10.56 5.55 1.02
C PRO A 349 -11.20 4.18 1.22
N ASP A 350 -12.03 3.77 0.26
CA ASP A 350 -12.55 2.40 0.15
C ASP A 350 -11.44 1.46 -0.35
N VAL A 351 -10.85 0.70 0.55
CA VAL A 351 -9.71 -0.19 0.23
C VAL A 351 -10.10 -1.39 -0.64
N ALA A 352 -11.37 -1.78 -0.68
CA ALA A 352 -11.83 -2.81 -1.61
C ALA A 352 -11.80 -2.29 -3.05
N VAL A 353 -12.31 -1.07 -3.28
CA VAL A 353 -12.21 -0.39 -4.58
C VAL A 353 -10.75 -0.16 -4.94
N PHE A 354 -9.92 0.36 -4.03
CA PHE A 354 -8.49 0.56 -4.28
C PHE A 354 -7.82 -0.73 -4.77
N THR A 355 -7.95 -1.81 -4.01
CA THR A 355 -7.32 -3.10 -4.32
C THR A 355 -7.82 -3.66 -5.65
N ALA A 356 -9.12 -3.58 -5.92
CA ALA A 356 -9.69 -4.03 -7.19
C ALA A 356 -9.15 -3.22 -8.38
N ARG A 357 -9.05 -1.88 -8.28
CA ARG A 357 -8.54 -1.03 -9.36
C ARG A 357 -7.07 -1.25 -9.62
N LEU A 358 -6.27 -1.33 -8.54
CA LEU A 358 -4.82 -1.58 -8.66
C LEU A 358 -4.54 -2.94 -9.33
N ILE A 359 -5.22 -4.00 -8.88
CA ILE A 359 -4.94 -5.39 -9.29
C ILE A 359 -5.66 -5.74 -10.60
N PHE A 360 -7.00 -5.70 -10.62
CA PHE A 360 -7.76 -6.21 -11.78
C PHE A 360 -7.80 -5.25 -12.95
N ASN A 361 -7.90 -3.93 -12.68
CA ASN A 361 -7.92 -2.94 -13.75
C ASN A 361 -6.50 -2.49 -14.14
N GLY A 362 -5.46 -2.87 -13.38
CA GLY A 362 -4.07 -2.49 -13.60
C GLY A 362 -3.88 -0.97 -13.60
N PHE A 363 -4.61 -0.26 -12.77
CA PHE A 363 -4.47 1.18 -12.58
C PHE A 363 -3.09 1.51 -12.01
N THR A 364 -2.62 2.72 -12.24
CA THR A 364 -1.51 3.26 -11.45
C THR A 364 -1.95 3.50 -10.01
N PHE A 365 -0.98 3.67 -9.10
CA PHE A 365 -1.29 4.00 -7.71
C PHE A 365 -2.15 5.26 -7.59
N GLY A 366 -1.79 6.35 -8.31
CA GLY A 366 -2.58 7.56 -8.30
C GLY A 366 -4.01 7.34 -8.81
N GLU A 367 -4.19 6.59 -9.89
CA GLU A 367 -5.52 6.25 -10.42
C GLU A 367 -6.35 5.43 -9.44
N ALA A 368 -5.77 4.39 -8.84
CA ALA A 368 -6.46 3.53 -7.88
C ALA A 368 -6.84 4.30 -6.60
N ALA A 369 -5.93 5.15 -6.08
CA ALA A 369 -6.18 5.96 -4.90
C ALA A 369 -7.35 6.93 -5.09
N TYR A 370 -7.43 7.61 -6.22
CA TYR A 370 -8.52 8.56 -6.50
C TYR A 370 -9.83 7.88 -6.89
N ALA A 371 -9.78 6.71 -7.53
CA ALA A 371 -10.98 5.90 -7.74
C ALA A 371 -11.58 5.36 -6.43
N ALA A 372 -10.77 5.23 -5.38
CA ALA A 372 -11.20 4.72 -4.08
C ALA A 372 -11.70 5.81 -3.11
N GLN A 373 -11.48 7.09 -3.39
CA GLN A 373 -11.94 8.18 -2.53
C GLN A 373 -13.39 8.54 -2.86
N GLN A 374 -14.28 8.45 -1.89
CA GLN A 374 -15.69 8.83 -2.02
C GLN A 374 -15.86 10.35 -2.05
N VAL A 375 -14.93 11.07 -1.41
CA VAL A 375 -14.93 12.53 -1.30
C VAL A 375 -13.55 13.11 -1.56
N LEU A 376 -13.51 14.35 -1.99
CA LEU A 376 -12.33 15.20 -2.21
C LEU A 376 -12.46 16.49 -1.40
N SER A 377 -11.46 17.36 -1.43
CA SER A 377 -11.39 18.55 -0.56
C SER A 377 -11.65 18.16 0.90
N TRP A 378 -10.99 17.08 1.34
CA TRP A 378 -11.17 16.50 2.66
C TRP A 378 -9.82 16.00 3.22
N GLN A 379 -9.83 15.02 4.11
CA GLN A 379 -8.69 14.70 4.96
C GLN A 379 -7.66 13.76 4.36
N THR A 380 -7.91 13.16 3.18
CA THR A 380 -7.04 12.09 2.64
C THR A 380 -5.81 12.65 1.95
N THR A 381 -4.62 12.21 2.38
CA THR A 381 -3.34 12.37 1.69
C THR A 381 -2.92 11.04 1.03
N VAL A 382 -2.22 11.12 -0.11
CA VAL A 382 -1.83 9.97 -0.95
C VAL A 382 -0.32 9.98 -1.12
N VAL A 383 0.39 9.01 -0.50
CA VAL A 383 1.86 9.01 -0.42
C VAL A 383 2.45 7.88 -1.26
N GLY A 384 3.23 8.25 -2.26
CA GLY A 384 3.89 7.35 -3.20
C GLY A 384 3.97 7.92 -4.61
N ASP A 385 4.64 7.19 -5.49
CA ASP A 385 4.78 7.55 -6.90
C ASP A 385 3.44 7.39 -7.65
N PRO A 386 2.87 8.46 -8.24
CA PRO A 386 1.56 8.40 -8.91
C PRO A 386 1.53 7.43 -10.09
N LEU A 387 2.67 7.22 -10.74
CA LEU A 387 2.80 6.36 -11.93
C LEU A 387 3.03 4.89 -11.58
N TYR A 388 3.25 4.56 -10.30
CA TYR A 388 3.53 3.19 -9.87
C TYR A 388 2.42 2.22 -10.30
N ARG A 389 2.81 1.20 -11.08
CA ARG A 389 1.88 0.24 -11.69
C ARG A 389 2.37 -1.21 -11.53
N PRO A 390 2.22 -1.80 -10.34
CA PRO A 390 2.77 -3.13 -10.02
C PRO A 390 2.20 -4.27 -10.85
N PHE A 391 0.99 -4.13 -11.36
CA PHE A 391 0.29 -5.14 -12.17
C PHE A 391 0.24 -4.77 -13.66
N GLY A 392 1.21 -4.01 -14.15
CA GLY A 392 1.33 -3.62 -15.57
C GLY A 392 1.84 -4.71 -16.49
N LYS A 393 2.51 -5.74 -15.96
CA LYS A 393 3.00 -6.92 -16.71
C LYS A 393 2.14 -8.14 -16.38
N SER A 394 1.97 -9.04 -17.36
CA SER A 394 1.29 -10.31 -17.10
C SER A 394 2.14 -11.22 -16.20
N PRO A 395 1.51 -12.08 -15.36
CA PRO A 395 2.23 -13.02 -14.50
C PRO A 395 3.19 -13.94 -15.27
N ASP A 396 2.76 -14.46 -16.42
CA ASP A 396 3.60 -15.34 -17.27
C ASP A 396 4.85 -14.63 -17.81
N ARG A 397 4.73 -13.36 -18.16
CA ARG A 397 5.88 -12.55 -18.59
C ARG A 397 6.86 -12.35 -17.44
N LEU A 398 6.36 -11.96 -16.27
CA LEU A 398 7.18 -11.78 -15.06
C LEU A 398 7.91 -13.08 -14.70
N GLN A 399 7.21 -14.22 -14.70
CA GLN A 399 7.81 -15.51 -14.38
C GLN A 399 8.96 -15.85 -15.34
N ARG A 400 8.76 -15.69 -16.68
CA ARG A 400 9.83 -15.92 -17.66
C ARG A 400 11.02 -14.98 -17.45
N GLU A 401 10.77 -13.68 -17.23
CA GLU A 401 11.82 -12.70 -16.99
C GLU A 401 12.62 -12.99 -15.70
N LEU A 402 11.95 -13.44 -14.64
CA LEU A 402 12.59 -13.81 -13.37
C LEU A 402 13.39 -15.11 -13.49
N ALA A 403 12.82 -16.12 -14.13
CA ALA A 403 13.50 -17.40 -14.36
C ALA A 403 14.75 -17.24 -15.23
N ALA A 404 14.69 -16.42 -16.29
CA ALA A 404 15.82 -16.15 -17.16
C ALA A 404 17.01 -15.49 -16.44
N ARG A 405 16.79 -14.85 -15.29
CA ARG A 405 17.81 -14.21 -14.44
C ARG A 405 18.21 -15.03 -13.22
N ASP A 406 17.68 -16.23 -13.07
CA ASP A 406 17.76 -17.04 -11.83
C ASP A 406 17.44 -16.22 -10.56
N SER A 407 16.40 -15.40 -10.64
CA SER A 407 15.98 -14.53 -9.54
C SER A 407 15.26 -15.31 -8.45
N LYS A 408 15.65 -15.13 -7.18
CA LYS A 408 14.91 -15.69 -6.03
C LYS A 408 13.44 -15.26 -5.98
N LEU A 409 13.05 -14.17 -6.66
CA LEU A 409 11.65 -13.75 -6.76
C LEU A 409 10.80 -14.70 -7.63
N ALA A 410 11.42 -15.55 -8.45
CA ALA A 410 10.71 -16.61 -9.19
C ALA A 410 9.98 -17.57 -8.25
N ASP A 411 10.51 -17.81 -7.04
CA ASP A 411 9.87 -18.67 -6.03
C ASP A 411 8.47 -18.17 -5.66
N TRP A 412 8.31 -16.85 -5.57
CA TRP A 412 7.02 -16.21 -5.31
C TRP A 412 6.03 -16.37 -6.47
N SER A 413 6.51 -16.47 -7.71
CA SER A 413 5.64 -16.74 -8.85
C SER A 413 5.09 -18.17 -8.83
N TYR A 414 5.90 -19.13 -8.39
CA TYR A 414 5.45 -20.52 -8.18
C TYR A 414 4.48 -20.63 -7.00
N LEU A 415 4.77 -19.95 -5.89
CA LEU A 415 3.84 -19.87 -4.75
C LEU A 415 2.48 -19.32 -5.20
N ARG A 416 2.48 -18.19 -5.92
CA ARG A 416 1.25 -17.59 -6.45
C ARG A 416 0.46 -18.56 -7.34
N LEU A 417 1.16 -19.33 -8.19
CA LEU A 417 0.51 -20.35 -9.02
C LEU A 417 -0.15 -21.44 -8.19
N VAL A 418 0.51 -21.90 -7.11
CA VAL A 418 -0.06 -22.88 -6.17
C VAL A 418 -1.31 -22.31 -5.49
N ASP A 419 -1.24 -21.06 -4.99
CA ASP A 419 -2.36 -20.44 -4.29
C ASP A 419 -3.56 -20.20 -5.21
N ILE A 420 -3.36 -19.74 -6.45
CA ILE A 420 -4.44 -19.61 -7.45
C ILE A 420 -5.11 -20.96 -7.69
N ASN A 421 -4.32 -22.03 -7.89
CA ASN A 421 -4.86 -23.36 -8.13
C ASN A 421 -5.56 -23.94 -6.88
N GLN A 422 -5.07 -23.64 -5.67
CA GLN A 422 -5.72 -24.03 -4.43
C GLN A 422 -7.08 -23.35 -4.27
N VAL A 423 -7.18 -22.04 -4.55
CA VAL A 423 -8.44 -21.28 -4.55
C VAL A 423 -9.40 -21.79 -5.64
N ALA A 424 -8.87 -22.22 -6.79
CA ALA A 424 -9.67 -22.84 -7.86
C ALA A 424 -10.15 -24.27 -7.53
N GLY A 425 -9.81 -24.80 -6.34
CA GLY A 425 -10.27 -26.11 -5.87
C GLY A 425 -9.50 -27.31 -6.42
N LYS A 426 -8.25 -27.10 -6.91
CA LYS A 426 -7.43 -28.26 -7.30
C LYS A 426 -7.12 -29.15 -6.11
N PRO A 427 -7.08 -30.49 -6.31
CA PRO A 427 -6.76 -31.43 -5.25
C PRO A 427 -5.40 -31.14 -4.60
N LEU A 428 -5.30 -31.18 -3.28
CA LEU A 428 -4.04 -30.96 -2.54
C LEU A 428 -2.93 -31.89 -3.04
N ALA A 429 -3.26 -33.13 -3.41
CA ALA A 429 -2.28 -34.09 -3.92
C ALA A 429 -1.58 -33.61 -5.20
N GLU A 430 -2.29 -32.92 -6.10
CA GLU A 430 -1.70 -32.36 -7.32
C GLU A 430 -0.76 -31.18 -7.01
N LEU A 431 -1.16 -30.31 -6.06
CA LEU A 431 -0.35 -29.16 -5.63
C LEU A 431 0.92 -29.63 -4.91
N ILE A 432 0.81 -30.67 -4.08
CA ILE A 432 1.94 -31.31 -3.41
C ILE A 432 2.90 -31.90 -4.45
N ALA A 433 2.37 -32.71 -5.38
CA ALA A 433 3.19 -33.33 -6.42
C ALA A 433 3.91 -32.29 -7.29
N PHE A 434 3.26 -31.16 -7.59
CA PHE A 434 3.88 -30.06 -8.31
C PHE A 434 5.08 -29.47 -7.53
N LEU A 435 4.92 -29.18 -6.22
CA LEU A 435 6.00 -28.62 -5.42
C LEU A 435 7.13 -29.63 -5.16
N GLU A 436 6.81 -30.93 -5.00
CA GLU A 436 7.81 -32.00 -4.85
C GLU A 436 8.72 -32.13 -6.07
N GLN A 437 8.15 -31.96 -7.28
CA GLN A 437 8.87 -32.07 -8.54
C GLN A 437 9.63 -30.79 -8.92
N LEU A 438 9.28 -29.65 -8.31
CA LEU A 438 9.89 -28.38 -8.61
C LEU A 438 11.26 -28.24 -7.94
N GLU A 439 12.34 -28.19 -8.73
CA GLU A 439 13.71 -28.04 -8.20
C GLU A 439 13.88 -26.78 -7.32
N ALA A 440 13.14 -25.70 -7.60
CA ALA A 440 13.16 -24.49 -6.79
C ALA A 440 12.73 -24.77 -5.34
N THR A 441 11.82 -25.72 -5.08
CA THR A 441 11.36 -26.06 -3.72
C THR A 441 12.50 -26.53 -2.83
N LYS A 442 13.47 -27.26 -3.39
CA LYS A 442 14.61 -27.80 -2.64
C LYS A 442 15.58 -26.72 -2.12
N ARG A 443 15.49 -25.49 -2.64
CA ARG A 443 16.38 -24.37 -2.32
C ARG A 443 15.62 -23.13 -1.79
N SER A 444 14.31 -23.22 -1.65
CA SER A 444 13.43 -22.10 -1.27
C SER A 444 12.72 -22.36 0.04
N ALA A 445 13.04 -21.59 1.07
CA ALA A 445 12.32 -21.64 2.34
C ALA A 445 10.82 -21.34 2.17
N VAL A 446 10.46 -20.41 1.27
CA VAL A 446 9.07 -20.04 1.00
C VAL A 446 8.28 -21.19 0.40
N LEU A 447 8.82 -21.85 -0.63
CA LEU A 447 8.15 -22.98 -1.30
C LEU A 447 8.10 -24.23 -0.40
N SER A 448 9.17 -24.50 0.37
CA SER A 448 9.20 -25.60 1.34
C SER A 448 8.21 -25.38 2.48
N GLU A 449 8.05 -24.15 2.98
CA GLU A 449 7.01 -23.80 3.94
C GLU A 449 5.62 -24.11 3.35
N LYS A 450 5.32 -23.67 2.12
CA LYS A 450 4.04 -23.96 1.47
C LYS A 450 3.80 -25.46 1.27
N LEU A 451 4.82 -26.21 0.88
CA LEU A 451 4.70 -27.67 0.76
C LEU A 451 4.37 -28.31 2.12
N ALA A 452 4.99 -27.84 3.20
CA ALA A 452 4.70 -28.32 4.55
C ALA A 452 3.26 -27.98 4.98
N ASP A 453 2.76 -26.78 4.66
CA ASP A 453 1.36 -26.38 4.89
C ASP A 453 0.37 -27.29 4.15
N LEU A 454 0.67 -27.64 2.90
CA LEU A 454 -0.16 -28.56 2.11
C LEU A 454 -0.15 -29.98 2.66
N TYR A 455 1.00 -30.48 3.14
CA TYR A 455 1.04 -31.77 3.83
C TYR A 455 0.22 -31.77 5.12
N ALA A 456 0.31 -30.68 5.91
CA ALA A 456 -0.49 -30.53 7.12
C ALA A 456 -2.00 -30.52 6.79
N ALA A 457 -2.41 -29.78 5.76
CA ALA A 457 -3.78 -29.73 5.29
C ALA A 457 -4.28 -31.07 4.74
N GLN A 458 -3.38 -31.91 4.17
CA GLN A 458 -3.70 -33.26 3.69
C GLN A 458 -3.77 -34.30 4.82
N GLY A 459 -3.49 -33.94 6.07
CA GLY A 459 -3.45 -34.88 7.20
C GLY A 459 -2.17 -35.73 7.27
N LYS A 460 -1.06 -35.23 6.76
CA LYS A 460 0.27 -35.85 6.80
C LYS A 460 1.20 -35.12 7.77
N PRO A 461 0.98 -35.19 9.09
CA PRO A 461 1.67 -34.35 10.06
C PRO A 461 3.19 -34.62 10.12
N SER A 462 3.63 -35.87 9.96
CA SER A 462 5.06 -36.20 9.96
C SER A 462 5.80 -35.63 8.74
N SER A 463 5.18 -35.69 7.56
CA SER A 463 5.74 -35.07 6.33
C SER A 463 5.79 -33.55 6.48
N ALA A 464 4.75 -32.94 7.06
CA ALA A 464 4.70 -31.51 7.32
C ALA A 464 5.88 -31.07 8.22
N VAL A 465 6.05 -31.73 9.39
CA VAL A 465 7.15 -31.42 10.32
C VAL A 465 8.51 -31.58 9.65
N TYR A 466 8.74 -32.68 8.93
CA TYR A 466 9.99 -32.89 8.20
C TYR A 466 10.28 -31.75 7.22
N THR A 467 9.27 -31.33 6.46
CA THR A 467 9.43 -30.28 5.44
C THR A 467 9.59 -28.88 6.06
N TYR A 468 8.92 -28.57 7.19
CA TYR A 468 9.21 -27.34 7.95
C TYR A 468 10.64 -27.30 8.48
N LEU A 469 11.16 -28.42 9.00
CA LEU A 469 12.56 -28.52 9.43
C LEU A 469 13.53 -28.29 8.26
N GLN A 470 13.21 -28.79 7.06
CA GLN A 470 13.99 -28.47 5.86
C GLN A 470 13.92 -26.98 5.52
N ALA A 471 12.73 -26.36 5.57
CA ALA A 471 12.56 -24.93 5.32
C ALA A 471 13.44 -24.06 6.24
N LEU A 472 13.62 -24.45 7.50
CA LEU A 472 14.52 -23.77 8.45
C LEU A 472 15.99 -23.81 8.04
N GLN A 473 16.42 -24.77 7.21
CA GLN A 473 17.79 -24.90 6.72
C GLN A 473 18.04 -24.12 5.42
N LEU A 474 16.98 -23.59 4.78
CA LEU A 474 17.04 -22.93 3.47
C LEU A 474 17.17 -21.40 3.57
N ASP A 475 17.76 -20.90 4.63
CA ASP A 475 18.00 -19.47 4.86
C ASP A 475 16.71 -18.62 4.78
N PRO A 476 15.67 -18.93 5.60
CA PRO A 476 14.47 -18.12 5.67
C PRO A 476 14.78 -16.72 6.20
N SER A 477 13.94 -15.71 5.82
CA SER A 477 14.06 -14.39 6.43
C SER A 477 13.83 -14.44 7.94
N PRO A 478 14.31 -13.46 8.73
CA PRO A 478 14.16 -13.48 10.19
C PRO A 478 12.70 -13.68 10.64
N GLN A 479 11.75 -12.98 10.03
CA GLN A 479 10.34 -13.13 10.39
C GLN A 479 9.75 -14.47 9.91
N GLN A 480 10.17 -14.97 8.76
CA GLN A 480 9.80 -16.31 8.31
C GLN A 480 10.36 -17.39 9.25
N ARG A 481 11.60 -17.21 9.73
CA ARG A 481 12.24 -18.13 10.68
C ARG A 481 11.48 -18.20 12.01
N ILE A 482 11.07 -17.05 12.56
CA ILE A 482 10.22 -16.99 13.76
C ILE A 482 8.91 -17.75 13.51
N ARG A 483 8.25 -17.52 12.37
CA ARG A 483 7.00 -18.22 12.04
C ARG A 483 7.18 -19.72 11.94
N LEU A 484 8.24 -20.19 11.31
CA LEU A 484 8.56 -21.61 11.18
C LEU A 484 8.78 -22.27 12.56
N LEU A 485 9.54 -21.62 13.45
CA LEU A 485 9.77 -22.12 14.80
C LEU A 485 8.46 -22.15 15.62
N LEU A 486 7.66 -21.09 15.58
CA LEU A 486 6.36 -21.10 16.26
C LEU A 486 5.43 -22.21 15.73
N THR A 487 5.40 -22.40 14.41
CA THR A 487 4.59 -23.44 13.77
C THR A 487 5.09 -24.84 14.15
N LEU A 488 6.40 -25.07 14.13
CA LEU A 488 6.99 -26.36 14.52
C LEU A 488 6.69 -26.71 15.97
N GLY A 489 6.87 -25.77 16.90
CA GLY A 489 6.53 -25.98 18.30
C GLY A 489 5.09 -26.47 18.49
N GLU A 490 4.12 -25.84 17.81
CA GLU A 490 2.70 -26.27 17.85
C GLU A 490 2.50 -27.66 17.19
N LYS A 491 3.18 -27.93 16.06
CA LYS A 491 3.07 -29.24 15.38
C LYS A 491 3.68 -30.36 16.18
N PHE A 492 4.79 -30.12 16.90
CA PHE A 492 5.37 -31.10 17.82
C PHE A 492 4.44 -31.41 19.00
N LEU A 493 3.82 -30.35 19.59
CA LEU A 493 2.85 -30.55 20.66
C LEU A 493 1.63 -31.37 20.20
N ALA A 494 1.13 -31.09 18.99
CA ALA A 494 0.01 -31.83 18.40
C ALA A 494 0.32 -33.31 18.11
N GLN A 495 1.60 -33.72 18.14
CA GLN A 495 2.08 -35.10 17.95
C GLN A 495 2.64 -35.70 19.24
N ASP A 496 2.38 -35.10 20.41
CA ASP A 496 2.91 -35.52 21.72
C ASP A 496 4.46 -35.56 21.79
N ARG A 497 5.14 -34.87 20.88
CA ARG A 497 6.61 -34.77 20.82
C ARG A 497 7.10 -33.66 21.75
N THR A 498 6.93 -33.90 23.06
CA THR A 498 7.18 -32.90 24.11
C THR A 498 8.62 -32.39 24.12
N GLN A 499 9.61 -33.29 23.94
CA GLN A 499 11.03 -32.92 23.94
C GLN A 499 11.39 -32.06 22.74
N ASP A 500 10.89 -32.40 21.54
CA ASP A 500 11.15 -31.61 20.32
C ASP A 500 10.54 -30.23 20.43
N ALA A 501 9.30 -30.10 20.95
CA ALA A 501 8.66 -28.82 21.19
C ALA A 501 9.45 -27.96 22.18
N TYR A 502 9.97 -28.56 23.23
CA TYR A 502 10.79 -27.87 24.21
C TYR A 502 12.06 -27.30 23.57
N GLU A 503 12.79 -28.11 22.82
CA GLU A 503 14.04 -27.71 22.13
C GLU A 503 13.78 -26.61 21.09
N ASP A 504 12.68 -26.69 20.37
CA ASP A 504 12.30 -25.73 19.33
C ASP A 504 11.96 -24.35 19.94
N TYR A 505 11.17 -24.29 21.01
CA TYR A 505 10.91 -23.02 21.70
C TYR A 505 12.15 -22.46 22.41
N GLN A 506 13.08 -23.31 22.90
CA GLN A 506 14.38 -22.85 23.40
C GLN A 506 15.20 -22.21 22.29
N LYS A 507 15.23 -22.85 21.12
CA LYS A 507 15.90 -22.33 19.91
C LYS A 507 15.33 -20.98 19.50
N LEU A 508 13.99 -20.80 19.52
CA LEU A 508 13.35 -19.51 19.24
C LEU A 508 13.90 -18.41 20.17
N LEU A 509 13.91 -18.63 21.49
CA LEU A 509 14.38 -17.60 22.43
C LEU A 509 15.91 -17.41 22.39
N HIS A 510 16.67 -18.42 21.99
CA HIS A 510 18.12 -18.31 21.80
C HIS A 510 18.46 -17.46 20.57
N GLU A 511 17.77 -17.68 19.44
CA GLU A 511 18.00 -16.96 18.19
C GLU A 511 17.38 -15.54 18.21
N PHE A 512 16.28 -15.37 18.93
CA PHE A 512 15.52 -14.10 19.04
C PHE A 512 15.30 -13.72 20.51
N PRO A 513 16.36 -13.29 21.24
CA PRO A 513 16.27 -12.98 22.67
C PRO A 513 15.30 -11.82 22.98
N ASP A 514 15.10 -10.91 21.99
CA ASP A 514 14.19 -9.77 22.07
C ASP A 514 12.81 -10.06 21.46
N TYR A 515 12.44 -11.36 21.30
CA TYR A 515 11.14 -11.73 20.78
C TYR A 515 10.02 -11.10 21.63
N PRO A 516 9.09 -10.32 21.02
CA PRO A 516 8.14 -9.49 21.78
C PRO A 516 7.23 -10.26 22.73
N ASP A 517 6.81 -11.48 22.35
CA ASP A 517 5.96 -12.33 23.19
C ASP A 517 6.74 -13.40 23.95
N LYS A 518 7.93 -13.02 24.42
CA LYS A 518 8.82 -13.89 25.22
C LYS A 518 8.11 -14.48 26.43
N LEU A 519 7.23 -13.72 27.07
CA LEU A 519 6.47 -14.18 28.24
C LEU A 519 5.58 -15.40 27.91
N ALA A 520 4.89 -15.40 26.77
CA ALA A 520 4.08 -16.55 26.36
C ALA A 520 4.94 -17.78 26.06
N ILE A 521 6.10 -17.59 25.41
CA ILE A 521 7.04 -18.70 25.15
C ILE A 521 7.63 -19.24 26.45
N CYS A 522 8.00 -18.39 27.41
CA CYS A 522 8.48 -18.84 28.72
C CYS A 522 7.42 -19.66 29.48
N ARG A 523 6.13 -19.28 29.38
CA ARG A 523 5.04 -20.08 29.99
C ARG A 523 4.91 -21.46 29.35
N LYS A 524 5.03 -21.56 28.01
CA LYS A 524 5.06 -22.85 27.30
C LYS A 524 6.28 -23.69 27.75
N LEU A 525 7.46 -23.09 27.78
CA LEU A 525 8.68 -23.74 28.20
C LEU A 525 8.63 -24.23 29.66
N LEU A 526 8.05 -23.46 30.58
CA LEU A 526 7.82 -23.87 31.95
C LEU A 526 6.97 -25.16 32.02
N SER A 527 5.81 -25.16 31.32
CA SER A 527 4.94 -26.33 31.29
C SER A 527 5.64 -27.58 30.71
N LEU A 528 6.43 -27.38 29.65
CA LEU A 528 7.18 -28.46 29.00
C LEU A 528 8.33 -28.96 29.88
N ALA A 529 9.08 -28.08 30.54
CA ALA A 529 10.15 -28.43 31.48
C ALA A 529 9.62 -29.26 32.66
N GLN A 530 8.44 -28.88 33.19
CA GLN A 530 7.75 -29.65 34.24
C GLN A 530 7.37 -31.07 33.76
N LYS A 531 6.80 -31.21 32.55
CA LYS A 531 6.46 -32.52 31.97
C LYS A 531 7.69 -33.39 31.71
N LEU A 532 8.83 -32.79 31.45
CA LEU A 532 10.11 -33.48 31.17
C LEU A 532 10.99 -33.67 32.41
N ASP A 533 10.50 -33.36 33.62
CA ASP A 533 11.23 -33.40 34.91
C ASP A 533 12.54 -32.57 34.91
N LYS A 534 12.58 -31.49 34.13
CA LYS A 534 13.72 -30.55 34.04
C LYS A 534 13.58 -29.47 35.13
N LYS A 535 13.83 -29.81 36.39
CA LYS A 535 13.53 -28.95 37.55
C LYS A 535 14.24 -27.59 37.49
N THR A 536 15.55 -27.59 37.21
CA THR A 536 16.35 -26.35 37.15
C THR A 536 15.82 -25.41 36.03
N ASP A 537 15.49 -25.97 34.87
CA ASP A 537 14.94 -25.17 33.78
C ASP A 537 13.57 -24.61 34.14
N ALA A 538 12.71 -25.39 34.79
CA ALA A 538 11.39 -24.93 35.26
C ALA A 538 11.54 -23.76 36.27
N GLU A 539 12.48 -23.83 37.21
CA GLU A 539 12.78 -22.74 38.15
C GLU A 539 13.25 -21.48 37.39
N ASN A 540 14.14 -21.64 36.44
CA ASN A 540 14.64 -20.52 35.61
C ASN A 540 13.51 -19.85 34.79
N TYR A 541 12.63 -20.63 34.15
CA TYR A 541 11.51 -20.09 33.42
C TYR A 541 10.48 -19.42 34.33
N GLN A 542 10.23 -19.97 35.51
CA GLN A 542 9.36 -19.34 36.50
C GLN A 542 9.91 -17.99 36.97
N ALA A 543 11.23 -17.90 37.21
CA ALA A 543 11.87 -16.63 37.55
C ALA A 543 11.77 -15.61 36.44
N GLU A 544 11.98 -16.03 35.18
CA GLU A 544 11.87 -15.16 34.01
C GLU A 544 10.41 -14.70 33.78
N ILE A 545 9.40 -15.56 33.95
CA ILE A 545 7.98 -15.20 33.92
C ILE A 545 7.68 -14.13 34.98
N ASN A 546 8.16 -14.32 36.23
CA ASN A 546 7.95 -13.34 37.29
C ASN A 546 8.58 -11.99 36.95
N ARG A 547 9.76 -11.99 36.34
CA ARG A 547 10.47 -10.79 35.89
C ARG A 547 9.72 -10.05 34.78
N LEU A 548 9.15 -10.78 33.82
CA LEU A 548 8.46 -10.25 32.65
C LEU A 548 7.00 -9.91 32.91
N SER A 549 6.41 -10.44 33.97
CA SER A 549 5.01 -10.16 34.31
C SER A 549 4.85 -8.73 34.84
N PRO A 550 3.81 -7.99 34.41
CA PRO A 550 3.54 -6.68 34.96
C PRO A 550 3.29 -6.76 36.48
N PRO A 551 3.71 -5.76 37.25
CA PRO A 551 3.40 -5.74 38.67
C PRO A 551 1.89 -5.82 38.90
N PRO A 552 1.43 -6.50 39.97
CA PRO A 552 0.00 -6.55 40.26
C PRO A 552 -0.55 -5.15 40.39
N PRO A 553 -1.80 -4.90 39.97
CA PRO A 553 -2.43 -3.59 40.13
C PRO A 553 -2.37 -3.20 41.59
N LYS A 554 -1.90 -1.99 41.87
CA LYS A 554 -1.92 -1.44 43.24
C LYS A 554 -3.37 -1.46 43.71
N PRO A 555 -3.63 -1.90 44.96
CA PRO A 555 -4.97 -1.98 45.54
C PRO A 555 -5.66 -0.62 45.60
#